data_ce4fbe36fbc5718bb4edc4318cedcc59
#
_entry.id   ce4fbe36fbc5718bb4edc4318cedcc59
#
_cell.length_a   1.000
_cell.length_b   1.000
_cell.length_c   1.000
_cell.angle_alpha   90.00
_cell.angle_beta   90.00
_cell.angle_gamma   90.00
#
_symmetry.space_group_name_H-M   'P 1'
#
loop_
_entity.id
_entity.type
_entity.pdbx_description
1 polymer ?
#
loop_
_entity_poly.entity_id
_entity_poly.type
_entity_poly.pdbx_seq_one_letter_code
_entity_poly.pdbx_strand_id
1 'polypeptide(L)'
;SLFDLMDESEARQTETQLELPDIRDWSLKERLRLEKESLGFYVSGHPLDQYASDVKALATSSADILTGIHKEGDNVFIAGIVVEKTIRLTKNSEKFAIVRLEDLRGILELPIYSRIYNDYGHLLEMDEPLLVSGRISFRDDEFGLVADRLELLSQVRSEKALSMTICIDQERMPPEQLRHLRGIFQKYQGSQKVHFRVKTESDASVMIQTPMQVQLNPRMMDELEELWKEQAALFTYAV
;
A
#
# COMPACT_ATOMS: atom_id res chain seq x y z
N SER A 1 -13.43 -42.68 35.36
CA SER A 1 -13.51 -41.32 34.82
C SER A 1 -14.92 -41.09 34.28
N LEU A 2 -15.41 -39.84 34.33
CA LEU A 2 -16.76 -39.48 33.83
C LEU A 2 -16.93 -39.83 32.35
N PHE A 3 -15.84 -39.96 31.60
CA PHE A 3 -15.80 -40.32 30.18
C PHE A 3 -15.91 -41.83 29.90
N ASP A 4 -15.71 -42.69 30.90
CA ASP A 4 -15.83 -44.15 30.77
C ASP A 4 -17.31 -44.65 30.80
N LEU A 5 -18.23 -43.76 31.03
CA LEU A 5 -19.68 -44.04 31.10
C LEU A 5 -20.47 -43.67 29.85
N MET A 6 -19.82 -43.07 28.86
CA MET A 6 -20.49 -42.76 27.57
C MET A 6 -20.24 -43.92 26.61
N ASP A 7 -21.35 -44.50 26.13
CA ASP A 7 -21.31 -45.55 25.12
C ASP A 7 -20.70 -44.99 23.81
N GLU A 8 -19.76 -45.73 23.18
CA GLU A 8 -19.09 -45.29 21.94
C GLU A 8 -20.05 -44.92 20.79
N SER A 9 -21.30 -45.40 20.89
CA SER A 9 -22.35 -45.05 19.94
C SER A 9 -22.92 -43.64 20.17
N GLU A 10 -22.93 -43.15 21.41
CA GLU A 10 -23.40 -41.78 21.74
C GLU A 10 -22.34 -40.71 21.50
N ALA A 11 -21.05 -41.07 21.67
CA ALA A 11 -19.93 -40.17 21.37
C ALA A 11 -19.85 -39.82 19.86
N ARG A 12 -20.24 -40.73 18.99
CA ARG A 12 -20.24 -40.50 17.54
C ARG A 12 -21.44 -39.68 17.04
N GLN A 13 -22.52 -39.53 17.82
CA GLN A 13 -23.68 -38.71 17.46
C GLN A 13 -23.54 -37.24 17.90
N THR A 14 -22.53 -36.91 18.67
CA THR A 14 -22.31 -35.53 19.17
C THR A 14 -21.24 -34.75 18.38
N GLU A 15 -20.63 -35.35 17.35
CA GLU A 15 -19.95 -34.59 16.30
C GLU A 15 -21.00 -33.92 15.40
N THR A 16 -21.68 -32.93 15.95
CA THR A 16 -22.35 -31.94 15.12
C THR A 16 -21.24 -31.31 14.29
N GLN A 17 -21.11 -31.71 13.01
CA GLN A 17 -20.32 -30.97 12.04
C GLN A 17 -20.88 -29.55 12.07
N LEU A 18 -20.19 -28.67 12.77
CA LEU A 18 -20.40 -27.24 12.66
C LEU A 18 -20.12 -26.90 11.20
N GLU A 19 -21.17 -26.85 10.39
CA GLU A 19 -21.10 -26.27 9.06
C GLU A 19 -20.71 -24.81 9.27
N LEU A 20 -19.41 -24.52 9.14
CA LEU A 20 -18.93 -23.14 9.14
C LEU A 20 -19.53 -22.46 7.91
N PRO A 21 -20.13 -21.27 8.07
CA PRO A 21 -20.67 -20.55 6.94
C PRO A 21 -19.52 -20.23 5.96
N ASP A 22 -19.77 -20.42 4.66
CA ASP A 22 -18.88 -20.00 3.59
C ASP A 22 -18.91 -18.48 3.49
N ILE A 23 -18.10 -17.82 4.31
CA ILE A 23 -17.94 -16.37 4.32
C ILE A 23 -16.74 -16.00 3.46
N ARG A 24 -16.94 -14.97 2.64
CA ARG A 24 -15.86 -14.36 1.86
C ARG A 24 -14.71 -13.92 2.77
N ASP A 25 -13.51 -14.26 2.38
CA ASP A 25 -12.31 -13.82 3.08
C ASP A 25 -12.16 -12.29 3.01
N TRP A 26 -11.59 -11.69 4.04
CA TRP A 26 -11.30 -10.25 4.06
C TRP A 26 -10.34 -9.87 2.95
N SER A 27 -10.52 -8.66 2.40
CA SER A 27 -9.50 -8.05 1.55
C SER A 27 -8.20 -7.87 2.34
N LEU A 28 -7.04 -7.84 1.67
CA LEU A 28 -5.76 -7.60 2.34
C LEU A 28 -5.79 -6.30 3.16
N LYS A 29 -6.35 -5.23 2.60
CA LYS A 29 -6.50 -3.93 3.27
C LYS A 29 -7.31 -4.05 4.57
N GLU A 30 -8.42 -4.77 4.55
CA GLU A 30 -9.27 -4.94 5.72
C GLU A 30 -8.59 -5.83 6.77
N ARG A 31 -7.92 -6.89 6.35
CA ARG A 31 -7.15 -7.77 7.23
C ARG A 31 -6.04 -6.99 7.93
N LEU A 32 -5.23 -6.21 7.21
CA LEU A 32 -4.17 -5.39 7.77
C LEU A 32 -4.72 -4.35 8.77
N ARG A 33 -5.86 -3.72 8.45
CA ARG A 33 -6.53 -2.81 9.38
C ARG A 33 -6.92 -3.51 10.69
N LEU A 34 -7.55 -4.67 10.60
CA LEU A 34 -7.97 -5.45 11.77
C LEU A 34 -6.78 -5.98 12.58
N GLU A 35 -5.70 -6.41 11.93
CA GLU A 35 -4.45 -6.79 12.59
C GLU A 35 -3.87 -5.62 13.39
N LYS A 36 -3.76 -4.44 12.77
CA LYS A 36 -3.27 -3.24 13.44
C LYS A 36 -4.14 -2.84 14.63
N GLU A 37 -5.47 -2.89 14.46
CA GLU A 37 -6.44 -2.55 15.52
C GLU A 37 -6.38 -3.56 16.67
N SER A 38 -6.26 -4.86 16.37
CA SER A 38 -6.33 -5.92 17.38
C SER A 38 -4.98 -6.25 18.03
N LEU A 39 -3.90 -6.24 17.24
CA LEU A 39 -2.57 -6.68 17.64
C LEU A 39 -1.58 -5.51 17.85
N GLY A 40 -1.87 -4.35 17.25
CA GLY A 40 -0.98 -3.21 17.24
C GLY A 40 0.11 -3.25 16.16
N PHE A 41 0.20 -4.32 15.37
CA PHE A 41 1.17 -4.49 14.27
C PHE A 41 0.57 -5.32 13.14
N TYR A 42 1.24 -5.33 11.98
CA TYR A 42 0.85 -6.07 10.80
C TYR A 42 1.49 -7.47 10.79
N VAL A 43 0.73 -8.50 10.40
CA VAL A 43 1.18 -9.90 10.33
C VAL A 43 1.15 -10.41 8.89
N SER A 44 0.07 -10.14 8.15
CA SER A 44 -0.15 -10.68 6.81
C SER A 44 0.62 -9.96 5.70
N GLY A 45 1.28 -8.84 6.01
CA GLY A 45 2.04 -8.02 5.07
C GLY A 45 2.16 -6.59 5.55
N HIS A 46 2.70 -5.71 4.73
CA HIS A 46 2.81 -4.28 5.04
C HIS A 46 1.89 -3.46 4.12
N PRO A 47 1.22 -2.39 4.60
CA PRO A 47 0.35 -1.55 3.76
C PRO A 47 1.04 -0.96 2.53
N LEU A 48 2.37 -0.79 2.57
CA LEU A 48 3.15 -0.34 1.41
C LEU A 48 3.45 -1.43 0.38
N ASP A 49 3.22 -2.72 0.67
CA ASP A 49 3.55 -3.81 -0.27
C ASP A 49 2.79 -3.64 -1.59
N GLN A 50 1.52 -3.25 -1.54
CA GLN A 50 0.72 -2.94 -2.72
C GLN A 50 1.20 -1.72 -3.51
N TYR A 51 2.06 -0.88 -2.89
CA TYR A 51 2.67 0.31 -3.49
C TYR A 51 4.16 0.14 -3.76
N ALA A 52 4.70 -1.09 -3.70
CA ALA A 52 6.14 -1.32 -3.85
C ALA A 52 6.73 -0.76 -5.16
N SER A 53 5.97 -0.83 -6.27
CA SER A 53 6.39 -0.25 -7.55
C SER A 53 6.36 1.28 -7.55
N ASP A 54 5.37 1.87 -6.88
CA ASP A 54 5.24 3.33 -6.74
C ASP A 54 6.36 3.89 -5.86
N VAL A 55 6.58 3.24 -4.72
CA VAL A 55 7.68 3.58 -3.80
C VAL A 55 9.02 3.55 -4.51
N LYS A 56 9.29 2.46 -5.27
CA LYS A 56 10.54 2.32 -6.03
C LYS A 56 10.72 3.39 -7.10
N ALA A 57 9.63 3.86 -7.72
CA ALA A 57 9.67 4.84 -8.79
C ALA A 57 9.70 6.29 -8.29
N LEU A 58 9.10 6.58 -7.14
CA LEU A 58 8.82 7.94 -6.69
C LEU A 58 9.56 8.33 -5.41
N ALA A 59 9.89 7.37 -4.54
CA ALA A 59 10.32 7.68 -3.19
C ALA A 59 11.80 7.38 -2.94
N THR A 60 12.42 8.21 -2.12
CA THR A 60 13.67 7.93 -1.44
C THR A 60 13.34 7.23 -0.12
N SER A 61 14.04 6.14 0.21
CA SER A 61 13.79 5.47 1.49
C SER A 61 14.42 6.21 2.66
N SER A 62 13.84 6.05 3.87
CA SER A 62 14.40 6.62 5.10
C SER A 62 15.84 6.15 5.37
N ALA A 63 16.17 4.90 5.03
CA ALA A 63 17.53 4.35 5.18
C ALA A 63 18.54 5.06 4.31
N ASP A 64 18.19 5.41 3.06
CA ASP A 64 19.08 6.15 2.16
C ASP A 64 19.32 7.58 2.66
N ILE A 65 18.31 8.20 3.25
CA ILE A 65 18.42 9.51 3.88
C ILE A 65 19.38 9.46 5.07
N LEU A 66 19.27 8.44 5.93
CA LEU A 66 20.11 8.27 7.11
C LEU A 66 21.59 7.94 6.78
N THR A 67 21.89 7.46 5.57
CA THR A 67 23.26 7.13 5.15
C THR A 67 24.14 8.34 4.78
N GLY A 68 23.59 9.56 4.89
CA GLY A 68 24.36 10.78 4.64
C GLY A 68 24.69 11.06 3.17
N ILE A 69 23.98 10.41 2.24
CA ILE A 69 24.13 10.61 0.78
C ILE A 69 23.63 11.99 0.35
N HIS A 70 22.66 12.53 1.10
CA HIS A 70 21.97 13.78 0.78
C HIS A 70 22.65 15.00 1.40
N LYS A 71 22.48 16.16 0.75
CA LYS A 71 23.00 17.45 1.19
C LYS A 71 21.87 18.33 1.73
N GLU A 72 22.25 19.35 2.49
CA GLU A 72 21.34 20.41 2.91
C GLU A 72 20.57 20.98 1.71
N GLY A 73 19.25 21.03 1.79
CA GLY A 73 18.37 21.55 0.75
C GLY A 73 17.98 20.57 -0.36
N ASP A 74 18.52 19.34 -0.38
CA ASP A 74 18.13 18.35 -1.36
C ASP A 74 16.62 18.02 -1.23
N ASN A 75 15.93 17.96 -2.36
CA ASN A 75 14.55 17.52 -2.40
C ASN A 75 14.47 16.01 -2.29
N VAL A 76 13.63 15.53 -1.41
CA VAL A 76 13.43 14.10 -1.19
C VAL A 76 11.94 13.77 -1.12
N PHE A 77 11.64 12.52 -1.48
CA PHE A 77 10.30 11.95 -1.40
C PHE A 77 10.35 10.70 -0.54
N ILE A 78 9.53 10.66 0.49
CA ILE A 78 9.42 9.50 1.39
C ILE A 78 8.02 8.95 1.33
N ALA A 79 7.91 7.67 1.03
CA ALA A 79 6.65 6.95 1.11
C ALA A 79 6.60 6.17 2.41
N GLY A 80 5.52 6.29 3.15
CA GLY A 80 5.39 5.60 4.43
C GLY A 80 3.97 5.62 4.97
N ILE A 81 3.79 4.91 6.07
CA ILE A 81 2.56 4.94 6.86
C ILE A 81 2.82 5.61 8.20
N VAL A 82 1.85 6.39 8.68
CA VAL A 82 1.95 7.02 10.00
C VAL A 82 1.74 5.97 11.09
N VAL A 83 2.79 5.69 11.85
CA VAL A 83 2.72 4.74 12.99
C VAL A 83 2.50 5.44 14.31
N GLU A 84 2.94 6.68 14.42
CA GLU A 84 2.75 7.50 15.61
C GLU A 84 2.70 8.98 15.23
N LYS A 85 1.88 9.75 15.93
CA LYS A 85 1.82 11.21 15.79
C LYS A 85 1.61 11.87 17.14
N THR A 86 2.32 12.96 17.35
CA THR A 86 2.17 13.83 18.53
C THR A 86 1.86 15.24 18.06
N ILE A 87 0.68 15.75 18.40
CA ILE A 87 0.27 17.12 18.07
C ILE A 87 0.71 18.04 19.20
N ARG A 88 1.36 19.14 18.84
CA ARG A 88 1.84 20.16 19.77
C ARG A 88 1.42 21.56 19.31
N LEU A 89 1.52 22.52 20.23
CA LEU A 89 1.29 23.94 19.95
C LEU A 89 2.62 24.68 19.92
N THR A 90 2.78 25.56 18.96
CA THR A 90 3.87 26.55 18.93
C THR A 90 3.65 27.63 20.00
N LYS A 91 4.64 28.49 20.22
CA LYS A 91 4.51 29.67 21.09
C LYS A 91 3.38 30.61 20.64
N ASN A 92 3.00 30.58 19.37
CA ASN A 92 1.93 31.37 18.78
C ASN A 92 0.57 30.63 18.79
N SER A 93 0.45 29.51 19.55
CA SER A 93 -0.76 28.66 19.61
C SER A 93 -1.16 28.01 18.29
N GLU A 94 -0.24 27.89 17.34
CA GLU A 94 -0.46 27.15 16.10
C GLU A 94 -0.16 25.67 16.31
N LYS A 95 -0.97 24.80 15.70
CA LYS A 95 -0.74 23.36 15.75
C LYS A 95 0.38 22.94 14.81
N PHE A 96 1.23 22.04 15.26
CA PHE A 96 2.16 21.26 14.44
C PHE A 96 2.17 19.81 14.91
N ALA A 97 2.64 18.89 14.09
CA ALA A 97 2.75 17.50 14.47
C ALA A 97 4.21 17.02 14.39
N ILE A 98 4.58 16.12 15.29
CA ILE A 98 5.75 15.26 15.12
C ILE A 98 5.21 13.91 14.72
N VAL A 99 5.63 13.40 13.55
CA VAL A 99 5.12 12.19 12.92
C VAL A 99 6.24 11.18 12.81
N ARG A 100 5.97 9.93 13.19
CA ARG A 100 6.81 8.77 12.90
C ARG A 100 6.23 8.05 11.70
N LEU A 101 6.96 8.12 10.60
CA LEU A 101 6.60 7.52 9.33
C LEU A 101 7.41 6.24 9.13
N GLU A 102 6.73 5.10 8.98
CA GLU A 102 7.33 3.80 8.71
C GLU A 102 7.35 3.55 7.19
N ASP A 103 8.51 3.26 6.64
CA ASP A 103 8.68 2.78 5.27
C ASP A 103 9.05 1.28 5.26
N LEU A 104 9.39 0.71 4.10
CA LEU A 104 9.78 -0.69 3.97
C LEU A 104 11.15 -1.02 4.59
N ARG A 105 11.91 -0.05 5.09
CA ARG A 105 13.27 -0.21 5.60
C ARG A 105 13.45 0.28 7.03
N GLY A 106 12.57 1.18 7.51
CA GLY A 106 12.70 1.72 8.85
C GLY A 106 11.66 2.79 9.17
N ILE A 107 11.89 3.47 10.29
CA ILE A 107 11.02 4.55 10.77
C ILE A 107 11.81 5.84 10.77
N LEU A 108 11.20 6.88 10.20
CA LEU A 108 11.70 8.24 10.22
C LEU A 108 10.78 9.14 11.05
N GLU A 109 11.36 9.89 11.98
CA GLU A 109 10.64 10.95 12.68
C GLU A 109 10.81 12.27 11.92
N LEU A 110 9.69 12.95 11.66
CA LEU A 110 9.70 14.22 10.96
C LEU A 110 8.68 15.22 11.54
N PRO A 111 9.05 16.51 11.66
CA PRO A 111 8.13 17.55 12.03
C PRO A 111 7.26 17.98 10.83
N ILE A 112 5.96 18.04 11.05
CA ILE A 112 4.99 18.65 10.13
C ILE A 112 4.62 20.00 10.71
N TYR A 113 5.28 21.06 10.21
CA TYR A 113 5.09 22.41 10.72
C TYR A 113 3.69 22.96 10.44
N SER A 114 3.31 24.00 11.18
CA SER A 114 1.95 24.54 11.25
C SER A 114 1.31 24.79 9.88
N ARG A 115 2.04 25.34 8.92
CA ARG A 115 1.53 25.59 7.57
C ARG A 115 1.12 24.28 6.90
N ILE A 116 1.99 23.30 6.89
CA ILE A 116 1.74 21.98 6.25
C ILE A 116 0.69 21.20 7.04
N TYR A 117 0.70 21.32 8.37
CA TYR A 117 -0.30 20.69 9.22
C TYR A 117 -1.72 21.26 8.96
N ASN A 118 -1.85 22.56 8.74
CA ASN A 118 -3.14 23.17 8.43
C ASN A 118 -3.69 22.72 7.08
N ASP A 119 -2.81 22.55 6.08
CA ASP A 119 -3.20 22.14 4.72
C ASP A 119 -3.46 20.65 4.62
N TYR A 120 -2.62 19.82 5.26
CA TYR A 120 -2.57 18.36 5.04
C TYR A 120 -2.76 17.52 6.31
N GLY A 121 -2.94 18.13 7.49
CA GLY A 121 -3.03 17.40 8.76
C GLY A 121 -4.14 16.35 8.81
N HIS A 122 -5.21 16.55 8.04
CA HIS A 122 -6.29 15.58 7.89
C HIS A 122 -5.83 14.25 7.28
N LEU A 123 -4.78 14.26 6.44
CA LEU A 123 -4.22 13.04 5.84
C LEU A 123 -3.49 12.18 6.88
N LEU A 124 -3.00 12.78 7.97
CA LEU A 124 -2.34 12.07 9.08
C LEU A 124 -3.33 11.24 9.93
N GLU A 125 -4.64 11.42 9.73
CA GLU A 125 -5.69 10.65 10.40
C GLU A 125 -6.18 9.45 9.56
N MET A 126 -5.75 9.42 8.29
CA MET A 126 -6.17 8.40 7.36
C MET A 126 -5.18 7.23 7.39
N ASP A 127 -5.41 6.12 8.02
CA ASP A 127 -4.51 4.94 8.06
C ASP A 127 -4.15 4.42 6.65
N GLU A 128 -3.69 5.34 5.78
CA GLU A 128 -3.32 5.09 4.39
C GLU A 128 -1.87 5.54 4.12
N PRO A 129 -1.14 4.85 3.23
CA PRO A 129 0.20 5.24 2.85
C PRO A 129 0.28 6.63 2.23
N LEU A 130 1.24 7.42 2.70
CA LEU A 130 1.51 8.78 2.27
C LEU A 130 2.79 8.85 1.45
N LEU A 131 2.84 9.78 0.51
CA LEU A 131 4.05 10.32 -0.09
C LEU A 131 4.30 11.70 0.53
N VAL A 132 5.38 11.82 1.27
CA VAL A 132 5.85 13.08 1.85
C VAL A 132 6.96 13.62 0.97
N SER A 133 6.75 14.79 0.39
CA SER A 133 7.82 15.57 -0.27
C SER A 133 8.35 16.61 0.69
N GLY A 134 9.67 16.79 0.70
CA GLY A 134 10.32 17.72 1.60
C GLY A 134 11.78 17.93 1.25
N ARG A 135 12.46 18.68 2.09
CA ARG A 135 13.86 19.03 1.93
C ARG A 135 14.68 18.60 3.12
N ILE A 136 15.89 18.11 2.82
CA ILE A 136 16.86 17.79 3.84
C ILE A 136 17.27 19.07 4.57
N SER A 137 17.33 19.00 5.90
CA SER A 137 17.81 20.08 6.76
C SER A 137 18.72 19.49 7.83
N PHE A 138 19.82 20.15 8.10
CA PHE A 138 20.72 19.82 9.21
C PHE A 138 20.59 20.90 10.28
N ARG A 139 20.38 20.48 11.53
CA ARG A 139 20.44 21.37 12.69
C ARG A 139 21.36 20.75 13.72
N ASP A 140 22.38 21.51 14.15
CA ASP A 140 23.34 21.06 15.16
C ASP A 140 23.97 19.68 14.81
N ASP A 141 24.30 19.48 13.53
CA ASP A 141 24.78 18.23 12.93
C ASP A 141 23.77 17.05 12.99
N GLU A 142 22.53 17.30 13.42
CA GLU A 142 21.47 16.30 13.34
C GLU A 142 20.71 16.39 12.01
N PHE A 143 20.51 15.23 11.41
CA PHE A 143 19.70 15.07 10.21
C PHE A 143 18.22 15.39 10.51
N GLY A 144 17.62 16.19 9.65
CA GLY A 144 16.19 16.50 9.69
C GLY A 144 15.59 16.53 8.30
N LEU A 145 14.28 16.34 8.23
CA LEU A 145 13.48 16.53 7.04
C LEU A 145 12.42 17.59 7.31
N VAL A 146 12.35 18.60 6.45
CA VAL A 146 11.30 19.60 6.47
C VAL A 146 10.27 19.23 5.39
N ALA A 147 9.08 18.79 5.81
CA ALA A 147 8.01 18.47 4.88
C ALA A 147 7.45 19.72 4.20
N ASP A 148 7.30 19.66 2.88
CA ASP A 148 6.70 20.70 2.06
C ASP A 148 5.27 20.32 1.60
N ARG A 149 4.99 19.01 1.44
CA ARG A 149 3.69 18.50 1.00
C ARG A 149 3.46 17.04 1.42
N LEU A 150 2.20 16.69 1.67
CA LEU A 150 1.75 15.33 1.88
C LEU A 150 0.69 14.98 0.84
N GLU A 151 0.76 13.77 0.28
CA GLU A 151 -0.22 13.24 -0.69
C GLU A 151 -0.49 11.76 -0.35
N LEU A 152 -1.73 11.30 -0.56
CA LEU A 152 -2.00 9.86 -0.48
C LEU A 152 -1.34 9.14 -1.68
N LEU A 153 -0.65 8.01 -1.45
CA LEU A 153 -0.06 7.23 -2.54
C LEU A 153 -1.11 6.75 -3.55
N SER A 154 -2.33 6.46 -3.09
CA SER A 154 -3.47 6.12 -3.94
C SER A 154 -3.85 7.25 -4.92
N GLN A 155 -3.82 8.51 -4.46
CA GLN A 155 -4.07 9.68 -5.29
C GLN A 155 -2.92 9.92 -6.28
N VAL A 156 -1.66 9.85 -5.80
CA VAL A 156 -0.48 9.98 -6.65
C VAL A 156 -0.50 8.95 -7.79
N ARG A 157 -0.83 7.69 -7.49
CA ARG A 157 -1.01 6.64 -8.50
C ARG A 157 -2.10 7.01 -9.50
N SER A 158 -3.26 7.41 -9.02
CA SER A 158 -4.42 7.76 -9.85
C SER A 158 -4.17 8.95 -10.78
N GLU A 159 -3.43 9.95 -10.31
CA GLU A 159 -3.24 11.21 -11.03
C GLU A 159 -1.96 11.24 -11.88
N LYS A 160 -0.87 10.62 -11.39
CA LYS A 160 0.48 10.78 -11.98
C LYS A 160 0.98 9.55 -12.72
N ALA A 161 0.38 8.37 -12.53
CA ALA A 161 0.79 7.19 -13.29
C ALA A 161 0.42 7.33 -14.77
N LEU A 162 1.36 7.04 -15.67
CA LEU A 162 1.18 7.08 -17.11
C LEU A 162 0.63 5.77 -17.65
N SER A 163 1.04 4.67 -17.05
CA SER A 163 0.62 3.34 -17.47
C SER A 163 0.68 2.34 -16.32
N MET A 164 -0.10 1.29 -16.47
CA MET A 164 -0.09 0.10 -15.63
C MET A 164 0.39 -1.09 -16.45
N THR A 165 1.33 -1.86 -15.94
CA THR A 165 1.79 -3.13 -16.52
C THR A 165 1.36 -4.26 -15.62
N ILE A 166 0.55 -5.17 -16.13
CA ILE A 166 0.09 -6.35 -15.41
C ILE A 166 1.01 -7.51 -15.75
N CYS A 167 1.60 -8.13 -14.73
CA CYS A 167 2.43 -9.31 -14.90
C CYS A 167 1.54 -10.56 -14.92
N ILE A 168 1.60 -11.31 -16.02
CA ILE A 168 0.84 -12.54 -16.22
C ILE A 168 1.80 -13.72 -16.28
N ASP A 169 1.53 -14.74 -15.49
CA ASP A 169 2.12 -16.06 -15.67
C ASP A 169 1.16 -16.88 -16.56
N GLN A 170 1.64 -17.29 -17.73
CA GLN A 170 0.83 -18.00 -18.71
C GLN A 170 0.24 -19.30 -18.16
N GLU A 171 1.00 -20.01 -17.29
CA GLU A 171 0.54 -21.27 -16.68
C GLU A 171 -0.52 -21.09 -15.61
N ARG A 172 -0.57 -19.92 -14.99
CA ARG A 172 -1.42 -19.66 -13.82
C ARG A 172 -2.67 -18.84 -14.12
N MET A 173 -2.85 -18.42 -15.37
CA MET A 173 -4.00 -17.57 -15.73
C MET A 173 -5.05 -18.30 -16.55
N PRO A 174 -6.17 -18.73 -15.95
CA PRO A 174 -7.28 -19.32 -16.68
C PRO A 174 -8.01 -18.28 -17.55
N PRO A 175 -8.59 -18.69 -18.69
CA PRO A 175 -9.30 -17.79 -19.62
C PRO A 175 -10.45 -17.01 -18.98
N GLU A 176 -11.01 -17.52 -17.90
CA GLU A 176 -12.09 -16.84 -17.16
C GLU A 176 -11.61 -15.58 -16.43
N GLN A 177 -10.42 -15.66 -15.83
CA GLN A 177 -9.82 -14.49 -15.18
C GLN A 177 -9.49 -13.40 -16.19
N LEU A 178 -9.03 -13.75 -17.40
CA LEU A 178 -8.80 -12.78 -18.49
C LEU A 178 -10.10 -12.10 -18.91
N ARG A 179 -11.21 -12.83 -18.97
CA ARG A 179 -12.54 -12.24 -19.26
C ARG A 179 -12.99 -11.29 -18.17
N HIS A 180 -12.78 -11.65 -16.92
CA HIS A 180 -13.12 -10.82 -15.77
C HIS A 180 -12.27 -9.55 -15.77
N LEU A 181 -10.96 -9.67 -15.97
CA LEU A 181 -10.03 -8.55 -16.10
C LEU A 181 -10.45 -7.56 -17.20
N ARG A 182 -10.87 -8.08 -18.36
CA ARG A 182 -11.43 -7.26 -19.43
C ARG A 182 -12.67 -6.50 -18.98
N GLY A 183 -13.53 -7.12 -18.21
CA GLY A 183 -14.73 -6.49 -17.62
C GLY A 183 -14.36 -5.32 -16.71
N ILE A 184 -13.35 -5.48 -15.84
CA ILE A 184 -12.84 -4.40 -14.99
C ILE A 184 -12.33 -3.23 -15.84
N PHE A 185 -11.53 -3.49 -16.88
CA PHE A 185 -11.03 -2.41 -17.74
C PHE A 185 -12.12 -1.68 -18.50
N GLN A 186 -13.18 -2.39 -18.92
CA GLN A 186 -14.34 -1.76 -19.56
C GLN A 186 -15.15 -0.90 -18.60
N LYS A 187 -15.20 -1.27 -17.31
CA LYS A 187 -15.89 -0.52 -16.26
C LYS A 187 -15.14 0.76 -15.88
N TYR A 188 -13.81 0.71 -15.85
CA TYR A 188 -12.94 1.82 -15.43
C TYR A 188 -12.14 2.41 -16.59
N GLN A 189 -12.82 2.86 -17.65
CA GLN A 189 -12.17 3.52 -18.78
C GLN A 189 -11.55 4.87 -18.37
N GLY A 190 -10.38 5.18 -18.91
CA GLY A 190 -9.64 6.41 -18.59
C GLY A 190 -8.52 6.72 -19.58
N SER A 191 -7.43 7.30 -19.09
CA SER A 191 -6.31 7.77 -19.92
C SER A 191 -5.00 6.99 -19.74
N GLN A 192 -4.86 6.23 -18.63
CA GLN A 192 -3.65 5.48 -18.35
C GLN A 192 -3.59 4.21 -19.21
N LYS A 193 -2.46 4.00 -19.89
CA LYS A 193 -2.25 2.85 -20.77
C LYS A 193 -2.11 1.55 -19.98
N VAL A 194 -2.64 0.46 -20.53
CA VAL A 194 -2.50 -0.89 -19.98
C VAL A 194 -1.54 -1.70 -20.84
N HIS A 195 -0.56 -2.32 -20.21
CA HIS A 195 0.37 -3.25 -20.82
C HIS A 195 0.31 -4.59 -20.07
N PHE A 196 0.66 -5.66 -20.77
CA PHE A 196 0.86 -6.97 -20.14
C PHE A 196 2.32 -7.37 -20.27
N ARG A 197 2.88 -7.89 -19.19
CA ARG A 197 4.13 -8.63 -19.18
C ARG A 197 3.79 -10.08 -18.96
N VAL A 198 3.94 -10.89 -20.01
CA VAL A 198 3.62 -12.31 -19.97
C VAL A 198 4.91 -13.10 -19.77
N LYS A 199 4.97 -13.87 -18.69
CA LYS A 199 6.02 -14.86 -18.45
C LYS A 199 5.61 -16.15 -19.18
N THR A 200 6.49 -16.65 -20.05
CA THR A 200 6.27 -17.87 -20.83
C THR A 200 6.91 -19.08 -20.13
N GLU A 201 6.54 -20.29 -20.54
CA GLU A 201 7.10 -21.56 -20.03
C GLU A 201 8.65 -21.62 -20.11
N SER A 202 9.26 -20.93 -21.07
CA SER A 202 10.71 -20.83 -21.23
C SER A 202 11.38 -19.79 -20.33
N ASP A 203 10.68 -19.26 -19.32
CA ASP A 203 11.13 -18.17 -18.44
C ASP A 203 11.42 -16.85 -19.17
N ALA A 204 11.07 -16.77 -20.44
CA ALA A 204 11.13 -15.53 -21.22
C ALA A 204 9.97 -14.61 -20.83
N SER A 205 10.20 -13.30 -20.93
CA SER A 205 9.18 -12.29 -20.62
C SER A 205 8.87 -11.48 -21.88
N VAL A 206 7.59 -11.45 -22.29
CA VAL A 206 7.11 -10.69 -23.44
C VAL A 206 6.26 -9.53 -22.97
N MET A 207 6.55 -8.32 -23.47
CA MET A 207 5.75 -7.13 -23.22
C MET A 207 4.72 -6.96 -24.34
N ILE A 208 3.45 -6.93 -23.98
CA ILE A 208 2.33 -6.72 -24.90
C ILE A 208 1.73 -5.35 -24.61
N GLN A 209 1.77 -4.46 -25.59
CA GLN A 209 1.06 -3.19 -25.56
C GLN A 209 -0.39 -3.40 -26.01
N THR A 210 -1.33 -2.90 -25.23
CA THR A 210 -2.75 -2.99 -25.57
C THR A 210 -3.32 -1.63 -25.97
N PRO A 211 -4.41 -1.58 -26.75
CA PRO A 211 -5.14 -0.34 -26.99
C PRO A 211 -6.00 0.09 -25.79
N MET A 212 -6.01 -0.68 -24.70
CA MET A 212 -6.84 -0.42 -23.54
C MET A 212 -6.27 0.75 -22.74
N GLN A 213 -7.18 1.58 -22.24
CA GLN A 213 -6.88 2.68 -21.34
C GLN A 213 -7.84 2.63 -20.15
N VAL A 214 -7.33 2.88 -18.97
CA VAL A 214 -8.08 2.79 -17.71
C VAL A 214 -7.90 4.04 -16.87
N GLN A 215 -8.79 4.23 -15.92
CA GLN A 215 -8.61 5.20 -14.84
C GLN A 215 -8.19 4.45 -13.57
N LEU A 216 -6.95 4.62 -13.18
CA LEU A 216 -6.40 4.03 -11.97
C LEU A 216 -7.00 4.74 -10.74
N ASN A 217 -8.00 4.15 -10.13
CA ASN A 217 -8.59 4.65 -8.90
C ASN A 217 -8.64 3.53 -7.84
N PRO A 218 -8.82 3.86 -6.56
CA PRO A 218 -8.81 2.87 -5.48
C PRO A 218 -9.78 1.71 -5.72
N ARG A 219 -11.01 1.98 -6.19
CA ARG A 219 -12.02 0.94 -6.44
C ARG A 219 -11.60 -0.06 -7.52
N MET A 220 -10.96 0.43 -8.60
CA MET A 220 -10.42 -0.45 -9.63
C MET A 220 -9.30 -1.33 -9.06
N MET A 221 -8.43 -0.74 -8.22
CA MET A 221 -7.34 -1.48 -7.60
C MET A 221 -7.86 -2.55 -6.64
N ASP A 222 -8.88 -2.25 -5.84
CA ASP A 222 -9.53 -3.22 -4.96
C ASP A 222 -10.11 -4.40 -5.77
N GLU A 223 -10.81 -4.14 -6.90
CA GLU A 223 -11.34 -5.19 -7.78
C GLU A 223 -10.23 -6.02 -8.46
N LEU A 224 -9.11 -5.40 -8.80
CA LEU A 224 -7.95 -6.11 -9.34
C LEU A 224 -7.29 -7.00 -8.29
N GLU A 225 -7.14 -6.53 -7.06
CA GLU A 225 -6.58 -7.32 -5.96
C GLU A 225 -7.46 -8.53 -5.63
N GLU A 226 -8.79 -8.36 -5.65
CA GLU A 226 -9.72 -9.45 -5.45
C GLU A 226 -9.60 -10.54 -6.51
N LEU A 227 -9.41 -10.12 -7.78
CA LEU A 227 -9.21 -11.06 -8.88
C LEU A 227 -7.84 -11.71 -8.86
N TRP A 228 -6.83 -11.00 -8.29
CA TRP A 228 -5.41 -11.31 -8.53
C TRP A 228 -4.59 -11.31 -7.24
N LYS A 229 -4.91 -12.24 -6.34
CA LYS A 229 -4.34 -12.33 -4.98
C LYS A 229 -2.80 -12.42 -4.90
N GLU A 230 -2.08 -12.72 -6.01
CA GLU A 230 -0.64 -13.00 -6.00
C GLU A 230 0.20 -12.25 -7.06
N GLN A 231 -0.39 -11.42 -7.91
CA GLN A 231 0.37 -10.84 -9.04
C GLN A 231 0.45 -9.31 -8.95
N ALA A 232 1.68 -8.82 -8.92
CA ALA A 232 1.94 -7.40 -8.80
C ALA A 232 1.66 -6.64 -10.11
N ALA A 233 0.85 -5.59 -10.05
CA ALA A 233 0.81 -4.57 -11.08
C ALA A 233 2.00 -3.62 -10.92
N LEU A 234 2.65 -3.25 -12.01
CA LEU A 234 3.75 -2.29 -12.05
C LEU A 234 3.25 -0.98 -12.67
N PHE A 235 3.59 0.14 -12.07
CA PHE A 235 3.20 1.46 -12.56
C PHE A 235 4.40 2.22 -13.12
N THR A 236 4.15 3.02 -14.16
CA THR A 236 5.17 3.87 -14.79
C THR A 236 4.74 5.33 -14.65
N TYR A 237 5.69 6.17 -14.27
CA TYR A 237 5.48 7.59 -14.04
C TYR A 237 6.31 8.42 -15.04
N ALA A 238 5.90 9.67 -15.26
CA ALA A 238 6.78 10.64 -15.91
C ALA A 238 7.93 10.96 -14.94
N VAL A 239 9.16 10.80 -15.37
CA VAL A 239 10.37 11.20 -14.66
C VAL A 239 10.62 12.68 -14.94
#